data_d90abb811b1cd7443e4c25efa22125c9
#
_entry.id   d90abb811b1cd7443e4c25efa22125c9
#
_cell.length_a   1.000
_cell.length_b   1.000
_cell.length_c   1.000
_cell.angle_alpha   90.00
_cell.angle_beta   90.00
_cell.angle_gamma   90.00
#
_symmetry.space_group_name_H-M   'P 1'
#
loop_
_entity.id
_entity.type
_entity.pdbx_description
1 polymer ?
#
loop_
_entity_poly.entity_id
_entity_poly.type
_entity_poly.pdbx_seq_one_letter_code
_entity_poly.pdbx_strand_id
1 'polypeptide(L)'
;DIDGTICKGNQLVEGSAAFLKDIKANGGQFVFITNNATKSIDDYIRFFQVLGIHTDYTNFLTASYVTIDYLKKNHAGELIYVLGTRSFIRELKKNKIHVTSDCEDEGITCVVVSYDNQLTYEKLSDTCKLLSTKNVDYLATNPDYVCPIEFGFVPDCGSICEMLAHAVKRMPYFIGKPQPEMVELALQRNHYRKEDMGILNL
;
A
#
# COMPACT_ATOMS: atom_id res chain seq x y z
N ASP A 1 12.25 -2.22 -3.31
CA ASP A 1 11.49 -1.68 -2.18
C ASP A 1 11.87 -0.21 -1.92
N ILE A 2 11.13 0.48 -1.04
CA ILE A 2 11.46 1.85 -0.61
C ILE A 2 11.95 1.81 0.83
N ASP A 3 11.08 1.41 1.74
CA ASP A 3 11.34 1.40 3.17
C ASP A 3 12.38 0.32 3.52
N GLY A 4 13.48 0.73 4.17
CA GLY A 4 14.61 -0.14 4.48
C GLY A 4 15.61 -0.37 3.35
N THR A 5 15.29 -0.03 2.09
CA THR A 5 16.14 -0.25 0.92
C THR A 5 16.68 1.05 0.34
N ILE A 6 15.80 1.96 -0.03
CA ILE A 6 16.17 3.29 -0.59
C ILE A 6 16.12 4.36 0.48
N CYS A 7 15.16 4.25 1.39
CA CYS A 7 14.97 5.18 2.50
C CYS A 7 14.85 4.44 3.83
N LYS A 8 15.25 5.10 4.91
CA LYS A 8 14.92 4.72 6.28
C LYS A 8 14.17 5.91 6.90
N GLY A 9 12.86 5.76 7.04
CA GLY A 9 11.98 6.89 7.36
C GLY A 9 12.03 7.97 6.29
N ASN A 10 12.45 9.18 6.67
CA ASN A 10 12.55 10.32 5.76
C ASN A 10 13.97 10.55 5.20
N GLN A 11 14.92 9.66 5.47
CA GLN A 11 16.31 9.80 5.06
C GLN A 11 16.67 8.75 4.00
N LEU A 12 17.45 9.17 3.00
CA LEU A 12 18.02 8.25 2.03
C LEU A 12 19.07 7.36 2.69
N VAL A 13 19.06 6.08 2.33
CA VAL A 13 20.19 5.18 2.60
C VAL A 13 21.39 5.68 1.80
N GLU A 14 22.57 5.66 2.40
CA GLU A 14 23.81 6.09 1.76
C GLU A 14 24.02 5.36 0.42
N GLY A 15 24.37 6.12 -0.62
CA GLY A 15 24.56 5.61 -1.97
C GLY A 15 23.30 5.46 -2.82
N SER A 16 22.09 5.45 -2.23
CA SER A 16 20.83 5.24 -2.98
C SER A 16 20.62 6.26 -4.10
N ALA A 17 20.87 7.55 -3.84
CA ALA A 17 20.71 8.59 -4.86
C ALA A 17 21.69 8.42 -6.02
N ALA A 18 22.95 8.09 -5.74
CA ALA A 18 23.97 7.84 -6.74
C ALA A 18 23.59 6.61 -7.59
N PHE A 19 23.19 5.52 -6.96
CA PHE A 19 22.75 4.29 -7.61
C PHE A 19 21.59 4.53 -8.58
N LEU A 20 20.54 5.23 -8.16
CA LEU A 20 19.39 5.55 -9.03
C LEU A 20 19.79 6.47 -10.20
N LYS A 21 20.71 7.40 -9.97
CA LYS A 21 21.25 8.27 -11.01
C LYS A 21 22.06 7.48 -12.03
N ASP A 22 22.88 6.54 -11.57
CA ASP A 22 23.70 5.69 -12.44
C ASP A 22 22.85 4.77 -13.31
N ILE A 23 21.75 4.20 -12.77
CA ILE A 23 20.78 3.45 -13.57
C ILE A 23 20.28 4.31 -14.74
N LYS A 24 19.81 5.53 -14.48
CA LYS A 24 19.31 6.45 -15.52
C LYS A 24 20.39 6.86 -16.53
N ALA A 25 21.60 7.15 -16.05
CA ALA A 25 22.72 7.55 -16.89
C ALA A 25 23.13 6.45 -17.88
N ASN A 26 22.94 5.18 -17.52
CA ASN A 26 23.19 4.02 -18.36
C ASN A 26 21.96 3.58 -19.19
N GLY A 27 20.93 4.41 -19.29
CA GLY A 27 19.72 4.13 -20.07
C GLY A 27 18.75 3.14 -19.42
N GLY A 28 19.01 2.77 -18.16
CA GLY A 28 18.14 1.90 -17.38
C GLY A 28 16.93 2.65 -16.80
N GLN A 29 15.96 1.87 -16.33
CA GLN A 29 14.76 2.35 -15.64
C GLN A 29 14.64 1.66 -14.29
N PHE A 30 13.92 2.27 -13.36
CA PHE A 30 13.63 1.66 -12.08
C PHE A 30 12.17 1.82 -11.69
N VAL A 31 11.64 0.83 -10.97
CA VAL A 31 10.32 0.86 -10.36
C VAL A 31 10.44 0.53 -8.88
N PHE A 32 9.90 1.38 -8.05
CA PHE A 32 9.75 1.12 -6.63
C PHE A 32 8.50 0.26 -6.41
N ILE A 33 8.67 -0.92 -5.83
CA ILE A 33 7.58 -1.81 -5.44
C ILE A 33 7.51 -1.81 -3.92
N THR A 34 6.45 -1.23 -3.35
CA THR A 34 6.31 -1.08 -1.90
C THR A 34 4.95 -1.52 -1.38
N ASN A 35 4.95 -2.19 -0.22
CA ASN A 35 3.74 -2.52 0.52
C ASN A 35 3.20 -1.33 1.34
N ASN A 36 3.98 -0.27 1.51
CA ASN A 36 3.56 0.88 2.28
C ASN A 36 2.45 1.67 1.56
N ALA A 37 1.25 1.62 2.11
CA ALA A 37 0.06 2.31 1.60
C ALA A 37 -0.29 3.59 2.37
N THR A 38 0.59 4.08 3.25
CA THR A 38 0.33 5.33 4.00
C THR A 38 0.42 6.57 3.15
N LYS A 39 1.12 6.49 2.00
CA LYS A 39 1.34 7.58 1.05
C LYS A 39 0.73 7.24 -0.30
N SER A 40 0.15 8.25 -0.96
CA SER A 40 -0.23 8.14 -2.37
C SER A 40 1.00 8.22 -3.28
N ILE A 41 0.86 7.85 -4.56
CA ILE A 41 1.94 8.02 -5.54
C ILE A 41 2.32 9.51 -5.65
N ASP A 42 1.36 10.43 -5.62
CA ASP A 42 1.62 11.88 -5.60
C ASP A 42 2.48 12.30 -4.39
N ASP A 43 2.24 11.68 -3.22
CA ASP A 43 3.03 11.95 -2.01
C ASP A 43 4.46 11.42 -2.16
N TYR A 44 4.64 10.24 -2.77
CA TYR A 44 5.97 9.70 -3.06
C TYR A 44 6.74 10.55 -4.08
N ILE A 45 6.10 11.01 -5.15
CA ILE A 45 6.75 11.90 -6.14
C ILE A 45 7.26 13.15 -5.45
N ARG A 46 6.44 13.80 -4.61
CA ARG A 46 6.87 14.98 -3.84
C ARG A 46 7.99 14.67 -2.87
N PHE A 47 7.90 13.55 -2.17
CA PHE A 47 8.92 13.10 -1.23
C PHE A 47 10.29 12.91 -1.91
N PHE A 48 10.34 12.16 -3.03
CA PHE A 48 11.57 11.95 -3.77
C PHE A 48 12.11 13.24 -4.43
N GLN A 49 11.22 14.15 -4.85
CA GLN A 49 11.61 15.45 -5.38
C GLN A 49 12.36 16.29 -4.32
N VAL A 50 11.88 16.30 -3.07
CA VAL A 50 12.56 16.97 -1.95
C VAL A 50 13.95 16.37 -1.71
N LEU A 51 14.11 15.06 -1.91
CA LEU A 51 15.38 14.34 -1.80
C LEU A 51 16.28 14.48 -3.05
N GLY A 52 15.89 15.28 -4.05
CA GLY A 52 16.66 15.52 -5.28
C GLY A 52 16.57 14.36 -6.30
N ILE A 53 15.61 13.46 -6.16
CA ILE A 53 15.39 12.34 -7.08
C ILE A 53 14.14 12.61 -7.90
N HIS A 54 14.31 12.79 -9.22
CA HIS A 54 13.19 12.98 -10.14
C HIS A 54 12.51 11.65 -10.45
N THR A 55 11.23 11.58 -10.12
CA THR A 55 10.35 10.41 -10.35
C THR A 55 9.01 10.87 -10.91
N ASP A 56 8.31 9.93 -11.53
CA ASP A 56 6.94 10.09 -12.03
C ASP A 56 6.08 8.85 -11.65
N TYR A 57 4.85 8.82 -12.11
CA TYR A 57 3.91 7.72 -11.82
C TYR A 57 4.41 6.34 -12.25
N THR A 58 5.23 6.25 -13.30
CA THR A 58 5.75 4.99 -13.82
C THR A 58 6.79 4.36 -12.90
N ASN A 59 7.42 5.17 -12.04
CA ASN A 59 8.42 4.72 -11.08
C ASN A 59 7.82 4.05 -9.82
N PHE A 60 6.49 4.01 -9.65
CA PHE A 60 5.89 3.49 -8.41
C PHE A 60 4.85 2.42 -8.68
N LEU A 61 4.96 1.33 -7.96
CA LEU A 61 3.92 0.34 -7.77
C LEU A 61 3.72 0.13 -6.27
N THR A 62 2.67 0.72 -5.74
CA THR A 62 2.35 0.71 -4.31
C THR A 62 1.26 -0.31 -4.01
N ALA A 63 1.17 -0.78 -2.75
CA ALA A 63 0.05 -1.60 -2.32
C ALA A 63 -1.29 -0.90 -2.56
N SER A 64 -1.35 0.44 -2.42
CA SER A 64 -2.53 1.24 -2.77
C SER A 64 -2.95 1.05 -4.22
N TYR A 65 -1.98 1.14 -5.16
CA TYR A 65 -2.25 0.97 -6.59
C TYR A 65 -2.82 -0.43 -6.91
N VAL A 66 -2.19 -1.47 -6.36
CA VAL A 66 -2.61 -2.86 -6.58
C VAL A 66 -3.97 -3.12 -5.93
N THR A 67 -4.22 -2.56 -4.75
CA THR A 67 -5.54 -2.62 -4.10
C THR A 67 -6.61 -1.96 -4.94
N ILE A 68 -6.33 -0.79 -5.53
CA ILE A 68 -7.26 -0.10 -6.43
C ILE A 68 -7.57 -0.95 -7.66
N ASP A 69 -6.56 -1.56 -8.28
CA ASP A 69 -6.75 -2.45 -9.44
C ASP A 69 -7.61 -3.66 -9.06
N TYR A 70 -7.33 -4.29 -7.92
CA TYR A 70 -8.10 -5.41 -7.38
C TYR A 70 -9.58 -5.03 -7.14
N LEU A 71 -9.82 -3.88 -6.48
CA LEU A 71 -11.17 -3.41 -6.18
C LEU A 71 -11.95 -3.08 -7.45
N LYS A 72 -11.32 -2.48 -8.47
CA LYS A 72 -11.97 -2.22 -9.77
C LYS A 72 -12.39 -3.49 -10.48
N LYS A 73 -11.61 -4.58 -10.33
CA LYS A 73 -11.88 -5.87 -10.98
C LYS A 73 -12.93 -6.70 -10.25
N ASN A 74 -12.93 -6.68 -8.91
CA ASN A 74 -13.68 -7.63 -8.11
C ASN A 74 -14.83 -6.98 -7.31
N HIS A 75 -14.78 -5.66 -7.04
CA HIS A 75 -15.72 -4.90 -6.20
C HIS A 75 -16.21 -3.63 -6.90
N ALA A 76 -16.38 -3.70 -8.24
CA ALA A 76 -16.79 -2.54 -9.02
C ALA A 76 -18.18 -2.03 -8.61
N GLY A 77 -18.27 -0.76 -8.22
CA GLY A 77 -19.52 -0.11 -7.82
C GLY A 77 -19.97 -0.38 -6.38
N GLU A 78 -19.26 -1.24 -5.65
CA GLU A 78 -19.55 -1.54 -4.25
C GLU A 78 -19.13 -0.41 -3.31
N LEU A 79 -19.81 -0.32 -2.15
CA LEU A 79 -19.42 0.58 -1.06
C LEU A 79 -18.44 -0.13 -0.12
N ILE A 80 -17.26 0.46 0.05
CA ILE A 80 -16.14 -0.13 0.77
C ILE A 80 -15.84 0.68 2.03
N TYR A 81 -15.88 0.02 3.19
CA TYR A 81 -15.36 0.61 4.43
C TYR A 81 -13.84 0.51 4.46
N VAL A 82 -13.16 1.59 4.83
CA VAL A 82 -11.68 1.65 4.81
C VAL A 82 -11.12 2.06 6.17
N LEU A 83 -10.37 1.15 6.78
CA LEU A 83 -9.43 1.46 7.86
C LEU A 83 -8.07 1.76 7.23
N GLY A 84 -7.69 3.03 7.19
CA GLY A 84 -6.46 3.48 6.56
C GLY A 84 -6.22 4.97 6.74
N THR A 85 -5.11 5.46 6.20
CA THR A 85 -4.76 6.89 6.26
C THR A 85 -5.67 7.73 5.39
N ARG A 86 -5.77 9.03 5.71
CA ARG A 86 -6.48 10.01 4.87
C ARG A 86 -5.93 10.06 3.44
N SER A 87 -4.62 9.84 3.27
CA SER A 87 -3.98 9.82 1.94
C SER A 87 -4.45 8.61 1.12
N PHE A 88 -4.49 7.43 1.72
CA PHE A 88 -5.00 6.22 1.08
C PHE A 88 -6.48 6.35 0.68
N ILE A 89 -7.33 6.82 1.60
CA ILE A 89 -8.76 7.06 1.32
C ILE A 89 -8.94 8.06 0.16
N ARG A 90 -8.16 9.13 0.13
CA ARG A 90 -8.19 10.11 -0.96
C ARG A 90 -7.77 9.51 -2.30
N GLU A 91 -6.76 8.64 -2.31
CA GLU A 91 -6.30 7.94 -3.52
C GLU A 91 -7.37 7.00 -4.05
N LEU A 92 -8.06 6.24 -3.20
CA LEU A 92 -9.21 5.42 -3.56
C LEU A 92 -10.31 6.25 -4.21
N LYS A 93 -10.70 7.37 -3.59
CA LYS A 93 -11.73 8.30 -4.14
C LYS A 93 -11.33 8.90 -5.49
N LYS A 94 -10.06 9.32 -5.65
CA LYS A 94 -9.51 9.83 -6.92
C LYS A 94 -9.64 8.80 -8.04
N ASN A 95 -9.55 7.52 -7.69
CA ASN A 95 -9.69 6.39 -8.61
C ASN A 95 -11.13 5.88 -8.77
N LYS A 96 -12.13 6.64 -8.29
CA LYS A 96 -13.57 6.34 -8.39
C LYS A 96 -14.00 5.09 -7.64
N ILE A 97 -13.27 4.68 -6.60
CA ILE A 97 -13.72 3.68 -5.66
C ILE A 97 -14.68 4.35 -4.66
N HIS A 98 -15.84 3.75 -4.47
CA HIS A 98 -16.82 4.25 -3.51
C HIS A 98 -16.41 3.80 -2.11
N VAL A 99 -15.97 4.75 -1.28
CA VAL A 99 -15.46 4.46 0.06
C VAL A 99 -16.17 5.29 1.12
N THR A 100 -16.39 4.66 2.26
CA THR A 100 -16.89 5.29 3.49
C THR A 100 -15.94 5.05 4.66
N SER A 101 -16.03 5.90 5.66
CA SER A 101 -15.45 5.72 7.00
C SER A 101 -16.53 5.63 8.07
N ASP A 102 -17.80 5.59 7.67
CA ASP A 102 -18.94 5.41 8.56
C ASP A 102 -19.35 3.93 8.56
N CYS A 103 -19.21 3.26 9.69
CA CYS A 103 -19.56 1.85 9.83
C CYS A 103 -21.09 1.59 9.84
N GLU A 104 -21.89 2.63 9.98
CA GLU A 104 -23.36 2.53 9.97
C GLU A 104 -23.94 2.50 8.54
N ASP A 105 -23.16 2.84 7.52
CA ASP A 105 -23.63 2.74 6.14
C ASP A 105 -24.10 1.32 5.80
N GLU A 106 -25.36 1.19 5.42
CA GLU A 106 -25.99 -0.13 5.18
C GLU A 106 -25.44 -0.84 3.93
N GLY A 107 -24.98 -0.06 2.95
CA GLY A 107 -24.49 -0.60 1.66
C GLY A 107 -23.09 -1.16 1.68
N ILE A 108 -22.40 -1.24 2.83
CA ILE A 108 -21.05 -1.77 2.93
C ILE A 108 -21.05 -3.28 2.63
N THR A 109 -20.29 -3.67 1.62
CA THR A 109 -20.10 -5.07 1.19
C THR A 109 -18.66 -5.58 1.37
N CYS A 110 -17.71 -4.65 1.55
CA CYS A 110 -16.30 -4.99 1.69
C CYS A 110 -15.62 -4.08 2.72
N VAL A 111 -14.69 -4.64 3.49
CA VAL A 111 -13.81 -3.94 4.43
C VAL A 111 -12.38 -4.06 3.93
N VAL A 112 -11.70 -2.93 3.79
CA VAL A 112 -10.28 -2.87 3.45
C VAL A 112 -9.48 -2.30 4.62
N VAL A 113 -8.52 -3.07 5.12
CA VAL A 113 -7.55 -2.63 6.14
C VAL A 113 -6.23 -2.35 5.48
N SER A 114 -5.61 -1.24 5.88
CA SER A 114 -4.31 -0.79 5.39
C SER A 114 -3.39 -0.41 6.54
N TYR A 115 -2.09 -0.28 6.27
CA TYR A 115 -1.19 0.37 7.21
C TYR A 115 -1.71 1.79 7.51
N ASP A 116 -1.99 2.05 8.79
CA ASP A 116 -2.58 3.31 9.23
C ASP A 116 -1.80 3.92 10.40
N ASN A 117 -0.90 4.85 10.09
CA ASN A 117 -0.19 5.64 11.10
C ASN A 117 -1.06 6.77 11.71
N GLN A 118 -2.34 6.82 11.36
CA GLN A 118 -3.39 7.67 11.94
C GLN A 118 -4.45 6.81 12.64
N LEU A 119 -4.09 5.58 13.06
CA LEU A 119 -4.98 4.63 13.69
C LEU A 119 -5.56 5.18 14.99
N THR A 120 -6.87 5.00 15.17
CA THR A 120 -7.58 5.30 16.42
C THR A 120 -8.31 4.06 16.91
N TYR A 121 -8.64 4.04 18.21
CA TYR A 121 -9.43 2.93 18.78
C TYR A 121 -10.83 2.87 18.15
N GLU A 122 -11.42 4.02 17.80
CA GLU A 122 -12.69 4.11 17.09
C GLU A 122 -12.66 3.34 15.77
N LYS A 123 -11.66 3.57 14.91
CA LYS A 123 -11.48 2.82 13.66
C LYS A 123 -11.40 1.30 13.87
N LEU A 124 -10.69 0.88 14.93
CA LEU A 124 -10.62 -0.55 15.30
C LEU A 124 -11.98 -1.09 15.71
N SER A 125 -12.70 -0.36 16.58
CA SER A 125 -14.02 -0.74 17.08
C SER A 125 -15.04 -0.86 15.93
N ASP A 126 -15.07 0.11 15.03
CA ASP A 126 -15.96 0.13 13.86
C ASP A 126 -15.65 -1.03 12.92
N THR A 127 -14.37 -1.29 12.67
CA THR A 127 -13.94 -2.43 11.85
C THR A 127 -14.36 -3.76 12.48
N CYS A 128 -14.16 -3.92 13.80
CA CYS A 128 -14.63 -5.10 14.53
C CYS A 128 -16.14 -5.27 14.44
N LYS A 129 -16.91 -4.20 14.60
CA LYS A 129 -18.37 -4.21 14.47
C LYS A 129 -18.80 -4.74 13.09
N LEU A 130 -18.26 -4.16 12.02
CA LEU A 130 -18.57 -4.59 10.65
C LEU A 130 -18.24 -6.07 10.41
N LEU A 131 -17.02 -6.49 10.76
CA LEU A 131 -16.54 -7.85 10.55
C LEU A 131 -17.28 -8.90 11.39
N SER A 132 -17.87 -8.51 12.52
CA SER A 132 -18.62 -9.39 13.42
C SER A 132 -20.12 -9.46 13.11
N THR A 133 -20.70 -8.39 12.55
CA THR A 133 -22.16 -8.26 12.40
C THR A 133 -22.64 -8.34 10.95
N LYS A 134 -21.76 -8.10 9.97
CA LYS A 134 -22.10 -8.14 8.54
C LYS A 134 -21.31 -9.22 7.82
N ASN A 135 -21.95 -9.83 6.80
CA ASN A 135 -21.27 -10.73 5.88
C ASN A 135 -20.62 -9.89 4.79
N VAL A 136 -19.40 -9.41 5.05
CA VAL A 136 -18.63 -8.56 4.14
C VAL A 136 -17.32 -9.25 3.76
N ASP A 137 -16.81 -8.93 2.57
CA ASP A 137 -15.46 -9.33 2.19
C ASP A 137 -14.43 -8.58 3.05
N TYR A 138 -13.37 -9.30 3.44
CA TYR A 138 -12.34 -8.74 4.30
C TYR A 138 -10.97 -8.79 3.61
N LEU A 139 -10.47 -7.63 3.22
CA LEU A 139 -9.25 -7.44 2.46
C LEU A 139 -8.23 -6.62 3.27
N ALA A 140 -6.95 -6.81 2.98
CA ALA A 140 -5.88 -5.98 3.51
C ALA A 140 -4.84 -5.66 2.43
N THR A 141 -4.22 -4.49 2.52
CA THR A 141 -3.27 -4.02 1.51
C THR A 141 -1.98 -4.83 1.48
N ASN A 142 -1.52 -5.35 2.61
CA ASN A 142 -0.28 -6.11 2.73
C ASN A 142 -0.21 -6.89 4.05
N PRO A 143 0.59 -7.98 4.12
CA PRO A 143 0.74 -8.80 5.31
C PRO A 143 1.86 -8.36 6.26
N ASP A 144 2.61 -7.30 5.95
CA ASP A 144 3.80 -6.92 6.71
C ASP A 144 3.45 -6.57 8.16
N TYR A 145 4.15 -7.17 9.11
CA TYR A 145 3.94 -6.92 10.54
C TYR A 145 4.56 -5.62 11.01
N VAL A 146 5.66 -5.20 10.38
CA VAL A 146 6.42 -4.03 10.80
C VAL A 146 6.90 -3.20 9.62
N CYS A 147 6.95 -1.88 9.82
CA CYS A 147 7.55 -0.93 8.89
C CYS A 147 8.86 -0.39 9.51
N PRO A 148 10.00 -0.43 8.79
CA PRO A 148 11.26 0.13 9.28
C PRO A 148 11.24 1.66 9.25
N ILE A 149 11.65 2.28 10.37
CA ILE A 149 11.82 3.73 10.51
C ILE A 149 13.17 4.05 11.17
N GLU A 150 13.47 5.32 11.40
CA GLU A 150 14.78 5.77 11.85
C GLU A 150 15.24 5.12 13.17
N PHE A 151 14.33 4.97 14.14
CA PHE A 151 14.65 4.39 15.46
C PHE A 151 14.47 2.87 15.55
N GLY A 152 14.01 2.19 14.48
CA GLY A 152 13.73 0.75 14.51
C GLY A 152 12.50 0.38 13.68
N PHE A 153 11.45 -0.12 14.31
CA PHE A 153 10.24 -0.60 13.64
C PHE A 153 8.97 -0.09 14.31
N VAL A 154 7.93 0.09 13.52
CA VAL A 154 6.55 0.36 13.99
C VAL A 154 5.60 -0.70 13.43
N PRO A 155 4.42 -0.95 14.08
CA PRO A 155 3.42 -1.86 13.56
C PRO A 155 2.94 -1.45 12.15
N ASP A 156 2.85 -2.41 11.24
CA ASP A 156 2.31 -2.25 9.89
C ASP A 156 0.94 -2.93 9.76
N CYS A 157 0.41 -3.03 8.56
CA CYS A 157 -0.92 -3.55 8.24
C CYS A 157 -1.16 -4.95 8.81
N GLY A 158 -0.20 -5.88 8.69
CA GLY A 158 -0.30 -7.23 9.24
C GLY A 158 -0.51 -7.24 10.75
N SER A 159 0.17 -6.37 11.51
CA SER A 159 -0.04 -6.23 12.95
C SER A 159 -1.43 -5.71 13.30
N ILE A 160 -1.97 -4.78 12.50
CA ILE A 160 -3.34 -4.28 12.67
C ILE A 160 -4.34 -5.43 12.41
N CYS A 161 -4.12 -6.21 11.35
CA CYS A 161 -4.96 -7.36 11.00
C CYS A 161 -4.93 -8.45 12.08
N GLU A 162 -3.76 -8.75 12.66
CA GLU A 162 -3.64 -9.67 13.79
C GLU A 162 -4.40 -9.21 15.01
N MET A 163 -4.29 -7.92 15.36
CA MET A 163 -5.04 -7.33 16.47
C MET A 163 -6.55 -7.47 16.26
N LEU A 164 -7.05 -7.19 15.05
CA LEU A 164 -8.46 -7.40 14.68
C LEU A 164 -8.84 -8.88 14.73
N ALA A 165 -7.98 -9.78 14.24
CA ALA A 165 -8.25 -11.22 14.23
C ALA A 165 -8.40 -11.81 15.62
N HIS A 166 -7.71 -11.31 16.62
CA HIS A 166 -7.93 -11.72 18.01
C HIS A 166 -9.35 -11.39 18.50
N ALA A 167 -9.95 -10.32 18.00
CA ALA A 167 -11.33 -9.94 18.37
C ALA A 167 -12.38 -10.66 17.51
N VAL A 168 -12.24 -10.65 16.19
CA VAL A 168 -13.31 -11.08 15.26
C VAL A 168 -13.14 -12.51 14.74
N LYS A 169 -12.00 -13.17 15.03
CA LYS A 169 -11.66 -14.54 14.59
C LYS A 169 -11.67 -14.71 13.06
N ARG A 170 -11.31 -13.67 12.35
CA ARG A 170 -11.19 -13.66 10.89
C ARG A 170 -9.88 -13.00 10.48
N MET A 171 -9.25 -13.51 9.42
CA MET A 171 -8.10 -12.89 8.74
C MET A 171 -8.54 -12.37 7.38
N PRO A 172 -7.92 -11.28 6.88
CA PRO A 172 -8.19 -10.75 5.53
C PRO A 172 -7.53 -11.60 4.45
N TYR A 173 -8.00 -11.42 3.20
CA TYR A 173 -7.19 -11.70 2.04
C TYR A 173 -6.19 -10.56 1.81
N PHE A 174 -4.89 -10.87 1.79
CA PHE A 174 -3.82 -9.90 1.58
C PHE A 174 -3.52 -9.71 0.09
N ILE A 175 -3.45 -8.45 -0.37
CA ILE A 175 -3.34 -8.09 -1.80
C ILE A 175 -1.88 -7.81 -2.21
N GLY A 176 -1.08 -7.14 -1.36
CA GLY A 176 0.30 -6.73 -1.64
C GLY A 176 1.31 -7.87 -1.69
N LYS A 177 2.60 -7.54 -1.77
CA LYS A 177 3.68 -8.55 -1.66
C LYS A 177 3.43 -9.49 -0.46
N PRO A 178 3.66 -10.80 -0.57
CA PRO A 178 4.37 -11.51 -1.64
C PRO A 178 3.51 -11.99 -2.81
N GLN A 179 2.31 -11.47 -2.99
CA GLN A 179 1.43 -11.89 -4.09
C GLN A 179 2.08 -11.57 -5.45
N PRO A 180 2.13 -12.55 -6.38
CA PRO A 180 2.82 -12.42 -7.67
C PRO A 180 2.20 -11.34 -8.56
N GLU A 181 0.90 -11.05 -8.41
CA GLU A 181 0.16 -10.07 -9.17
C GLU A 181 0.82 -8.67 -9.11
N MET A 182 1.49 -8.35 -8.01
CA MET A 182 2.18 -7.07 -7.87
C MET A 182 3.34 -6.92 -8.85
N VAL A 183 4.13 -7.99 -9.06
CA VAL A 183 5.21 -8.00 -10.04
C VAL A 183 4.67 -8.05 -11.46
N GLU A 184 3.62 -8.84 -11.71
CA GLU A 184 2.97 -8.94 -13.01
C GLU A 184 2.39 -7.59 -13.46
N LEU A 185 1.75 -6.85 -12.56
CA LEU A 185 1.27 -5.49 -12.84
C LEU A 185 2.42 -4.52 -13.17
N ALA A 186 3.57 -4.63 -12.50
CA ALA A 186 4.74 -3.81 -12.81
C ALA A 186 5.24 -4.07 -14.24
N LEU A 187 5.34 -5.34 -14.62
CA LEU A 187 5.75 -5.77 -15.94
C LEU A 187 4.79 -5.26 -17.02
N GLN A 188 3.49 -5.50 -16.83
CA GLN A 188 2.44 -5.12 -17.78
C GLN A 188 2.37 -3.60 -17.98
N ARG A 189 2.33 -2.84 -16.88
CA ARG A 189 2.18 -1.38 -16.92
C ARG A 189 3.35 -0.67 -17.62
N ASN A 190 4.57 -1.16 -17.39
CA ASN A 190 5.78 -0.54 -17.91
C ASN A 190 6.31 -1.23 -19.17
N HIS A 191 5.61 -2.26 -19.67
CA HIS A 191 6.02 -3.04 -20.84
C HIS A 191 7.42 -3.66 -20.71
N TYR A 192 7.78 -4.09 -19.48
CA TYR A 192 9.06 -4.74 -19.24
C TYR A 192 8.99 -6.24 -19.50
N ARG A 193 10.11 -6.81 -19.97
CA ARG A 193 10.27 -8.26 -20.05
C ARG A 193 10.91 -8.77 -18.78
N LYS A 194 10.45 -9.93 -18.29
CA LYS A 194 10.92 -10.51 -17.02
C LYS A 194 12.44 -10.75 -17.02
N GLU A 195 13.00 -11.15 -18.16
CA GLU A 195 14.43 -11.39 -18.36
C GLU A 195 15.31 -10.14 -18.27
N ASP A 196 14.74 -8.96 -18.45
CA ASP A 196 15.46 -7.67 -18.42
C ASP A 196 15.42 -7.02 -17.02
N MET A 197 14.80 -7.68 -16.04
CA MET A 197 14.61 -7.13 -14.71
C MET A 197 15.58 -7.73 -13.67
N GLY A 198 16.17 -6.85 -12.86
CA GLY A 198 16.78 -7.21 -11.58
C GLY A 198 15.91 -6.73 -10.42
N ILE A 199 15.81 -7.51 -9.35
CA ILE A 199 15.14 -7.12 -8.11
C ILE A 199 16.21 -6.80 -7.07
N LEU A 200 16.16 -5.58 -6.52
CA LEU A 200 16.96 -5.19 -5.36
C LEU A 200 16.07 -5.16 -4.13
N ASN A 201 16.40 -5.99 -3.17
CA ASN A 201 15.79 -6.02 -1.84
C ASN A 201 16.92 -6.19 -0.82
N LEU A 202 17.00 -5.31 0.16
CA LEU A 202 18.01 -5.33 1.23
C LEU A 202 17.37 -5.75 2.54
#